data_52aca0417dd01ce5cd740c80c9f986d3
#
_entry.id   52aca0417dd01ce5cd740c80c9f986d3
#
_cell.length_a   1.000
_cell.length_b   1.000
_cell.length_c   1.000
_cell.angle_alpha   90.00
_cell.angle_beta   90.00
_cell.angle_gamma   90.00
#
_symmetry.space_group_name_H-M   'P 1'
#
loop_
_entity.id
_entity.type
_entity.pdbx_description
1 polymer ?
#
loop_
_entity_poly.entity_id
_entity_poly.type
_entity_poly.pdbx_seq_one_letter_code
_entity_poly.pdbx_strand_id
1 'polypeptide(L)'
;MIDFEPPMNILQEKSYKFALRIVKLSEYLAKEKKEFVLSRKILDSGSNIGLLVEEGKQGEDRPDFIQKYSVANKEAFKSHFLLQLLRDSEFITESQAESLLHDCGELQALLITSIRTARRNE
;
A
#
# COMPACT_ATOMS: atom_id res chain seq x y z
N MET A 1 -13.29 15.42 -24.77
CA MET A 1 -11.88 15.15 -24.96
C MET A 1 -11.64 13.67 -24.96
N ILE A 2 -10.83 13.27 -25.83
CA ILE A 2 -10.35 11.92 -25.70
C ILE A 2 -9.58 11.84 -24.41
N ASP A 3 -9.91 10.85 -23.66
CA ASP A 3 -9.16 10.58 -22.48
C ASP A 3 -7.85 9.93 -22.91
N PHE A 4 -6.78 10.70 -22.83
CA PHE A 4 -5.46 10.19 -23.17
C PHE A 4 -4.79 9.51 -21.99
N GLU A 5 -5.44 9.52 -20.82
CA GLU A 5 -4.88 8.80 -19.72
C GLU A 5 -4.99 7.31 -20.00
N PRO A 6 -3.90 6.59 -19.84
CA PRO A 6 -3.98 5.14 -19.94
C PRO A 6 -4.93 4.61 -18.89
N PRO A 7 -5.58 3.48 -19.12
CA PRO A 7 -6.38 2.86 -18.07
C PRO A 7 -5.52 2.68 -16.83
N MET A 8 -6.18 2.69 -15.67
CA MET A 8 -5.52 2.47 -14.39
C MET A 8 -4.71 1.18 -14.48
N ASN A 9 -3.41 1.25 -14.19
CA ASN A 9 -2.59 0.07 -14.22
C ASN A 9 -2.87 -0.80 -12.99
N ILE A 10 -2.38 -2.02 -13.03
CA ILE A 10 -2.69 -3.01 -11.99
C ILE A 10 -2.23 -2.56 -10.61
N LEU A 11 -1.10 -1.88 -10.54
CA LEU A 11 -0.58 -1.40 -9.26
C LEU A 11 -1.44 -0.29 -8.68
N GLN A 12 -1.91 0.65 -9.52
CA GLN A 12 -2.83 1.69 -9.09
C GLN A 12 -4.12 1.07 -8.56
N GLU A 13 -4.67 0.12 -9.28
CA GLU A 13 -5.90 -0.53 -8.89
C GLU A 13 -5.76 -1.28 -7.58
N LYS A 14 -4.72 -2.10 -7.46
CA LYS A 14 -4.52 -2.94 -6.28
C LYS A 14 -4.15 -2.11 -5.04
N SER A 15 -3.35 -1.08 -5.21
CA SER A 15 -2.98 -0.23 -4.08
C SER A 15 -4.17 0.59 -3.58
N TYR A 16 -5.07 1.00 -4.47
CA TYR A 16 -6.30 1.68 -4.07
C TYR A 16 -7.23 0.73 -3.32
N LYS A 17 -7.42 -0.48 -3.84
CA LYS A 17 -8.25 -1.49 -3.17
C LYS A 17 -7.69 -1.85 -1.80
N PHE A 18 -6.37 -1.96 -1.70
CA PHE A 18 -5.72 -2.21 -0.42
C PHE A 18 -5.99 -1.06 0.56
N ALA A 19 -5.87 0.18 0.09
CA ALA A 19 -6.15 1.36 0.92
C ALA A 19 -7.58 1.33 1.46
N LEU A 20 -8.55 0.94 0.63
CA LEU A 20 -9.94 0.81 1.07
C LEU A 20 -10.09 -0.23 2.18
N ARG A 21 -9.41 -1.36 2.05
CA ARG A 21 -9.42 -2.39 3.09
C ARG A 21 -8.79 -1.89 4.38
N ILE A 22 -7.72 -1.11 4.25
CA ILE A 22 -7.02 -0.55 5.41
C ILE A 22 -7.90 0.49 6.13
N VAL A 23 -8.66 1.29 5.39
CA VAL A 23 -9.63 2.21 6.01
C VAL A 23 -10.62 1.43 6.85
N LYS A 24 -11.16 0.33 6.32
CA LYS A 24 -12.08 -0.53 7.06
C LYS A 24 -11.44 -1.13 8.30
N LEU A 25 -10.20 -1.58 8.17
CA LEU A 25 -9.45 -2.12 9.31
C LEU A 25 -9.26 -1.07 10.39
N SER A 26 -8.86 0.13 10.00
CA SER A 26 -8.66 1.24 10.93
C SER A 26 -9.94 1.57 11.70
N GLU A 27 -11.07 1.62 10.99
CA GLU A 27 -12.36 1.84 11.63
C GLU A 27 -12.71 0.74 12.64
N TYR A 28 -12.49 -0.50 12.26
CA TYR A 28 -12.73 -1.66 13.13
C TYR A 28 -11.89 -1.59 14.39
N LEU A 29 -10.60 -1.32 14.24
CA LEU A 29 -9.68 -1.21 15.38
C LEU A 29 -10.12 -0.12 16.36
N ALA A 30 -10.51 1.04 15.84
CA ALA A 30 -10.93 2.15 16.67
C ALA A 30 -12.26 1.87 17.36
N LYS A 31 -13.26 1.39 16.62
CA LYS A 31 -14.61 1.21 17.13
C LYS A 31 -14.76 -0.04 17.98
N GLU A 32 -14.27 -1.17 17.51
CA GLU A 32 -14.49 -2.44 18.18
C GLU A 32 -13.40 -2.79 19.20
N LYS A 33 -12.16 -2.42 18.90
CA LYS A 33 -11.03 -2.77 19.75
C LYS A 33 -10.53 -1.64 20.61
N LYS A 34 -11.05 -0.42 20.39
CA LYS A 34 -10.62 0.80 21.11
C LYS A 34 -9.11 0.99 21.02
N GLU A 35 -8.54 0.58 19.88
CA GLU A 35 -7.13 0.73 19.59
C GLU A 35 -6.94 1.94 18.66
N PHE A 36 -6.27 2.98 19.13
CA PHE A 36 -6.19 4.25 18.42
C PHE A 36 -4.80 4.59 17.91
N VAL A 37 -3.78 3.88 18.37
CA VAL A 37 -2.39 4.17 17.99
C VAL A 37 -2.00 3.38 16.75
N LEU A 38 -2.10 2.05 16.82
CA LEU A 38 -1.79 1.18 15.68
C LEU A 38 -2.79 1.39 14.55
N SER A 39 -4.05 1.67 14.91
CA SER A 39 -5.10 2.00 13.95
C SER A 39 -4.66 3.16 13.04
N ARG A 40 -4.11 4.22 13.63
CA ARG A 40 -3.66 5.38 12.88
C ARG A 40 -2.40 5.07 12.07
N LYS A 41 -1.47 4.32 12.65
CA LYS A 41 -0.24 3.96 11.96
C LYS A 41 -0.50 3.11 10.72
N ILE A 42 -1.38 2.12 10.83
CA ILE A 42 -1.69 1.27 9.67
C ILE A 42 -2.47 2.06 8.61
N LEU A 43 -3.34 2.97 9.05
CA LEU A 43 -4.07 3.82 8.11
C LEU A 43 -3.09 4.67 7.29
N ASP A 44 -2.14 5.30 7.96
CA ASP A 44 -1.15 6.14 7.29
C ASP A 44 -0.30 5.34 6.31
N SER A 45 0.32 4.27 6.75
CA SER A 45 1.22 3.50 5.88
C SER A 45 0.46 2.79 4.75
N GLY A 46 -0.69 2.20 5.06
CA GLY A 46 -1.45 1.46 4.06
C GLY A 46 -2.07 2.34 2.98
N SER A 47 -2.50 3.55 3.35
CA SER A 47 -3.06 4.48 2.37
C SER A 47 -1.96 5.19 1.57
N ASN A 48 -0.79 5.38 2.18
CA ASN A 48 0.33 6.05 1.50
C ASN A 48 0.88 5.26 0.32
N ILE A 49 0.74 3.95 0.33
CA ILE A 49 1.20 3.13 -0.81
C ILE A 49 0.51 3.61 -2.09
N GLY A 50 -0.81 3.67 -2.07
CA GLY A 50 -1.59 4.09 -3.23
C GLY A 50 -1.35 5.54 -3.61
N LEU A 51 -1.23 6.40 -2.60
CA LEU A 51 -0.97 7.82 -2.83
C LEU A 51 0.35 8.03 -3.56
N LEU A 52 1.41 7.34 -3.11
CA LEU A 52 2.73 7.44 -3.73
C LEU A 52 2.77 6.81 -5.11
N VAL A 53 2.02 5.73 -5.33
CA VAL A 53 1.88 5.13 -6.66
C VAL A 53 1.24 6.15 -7.61
N GLU A 54 0.20 6.85 -7.18
CA GLU A 54 -0.44 7.90 -7.98
C GLU A 54 0.54 9.03 -8.27
N GLU A 55 1.25 9.50 -7.24
CA GLU A 55 2.24 10.58 -7.43
C GLU A 55 3.34 10.18 -8.39
N GLY A 56 3.82 8.94 -8.29
CA GLY A 56 4.86 8.43 -9.17
C GLY A 56 4.40 8.36 -10.62
N LYS A 57 3.16 7.95 -10.84
CA LYS A 57 2.60 7.88 -12.18
C LYS A 57 2.45 9.27 -12.80
N GLN A 58 2.19 10.28 -11.98
CA GLN A 58 2.10 11.67 -12.42
C GLN A 58 3.46 12.37 -12.44
N GLY A 59 4.54 11.64 -12.10
CA GLY A 59 5.88 12.18 -12.03
C GLY A 59 6.38 12.69 -13.37
N GLU A 60 7.23 13.71 -13.32
CA GLU A 60 7.73 14.37 -14.51
C GLU A 60 8.75 13.54 -15.29
N ASP A 61 9.50 12.71 -14.59
CA ASP A 61 10.57 11.94 -15.20
C ASP A 61 10.77 10.60 -14.47
N ARG A 62 11.65 9.79 -15.02
CA ARG A 62 11.94 8.46 -14.50
C ARG A 62 12.56 8.46 -13.11
N PRO A 63 13.52 9.35 -12.79
CA PRO A 63 14.04 9.41 -11.42
C PRO A 63 12.96 9.71 -10.39
N ASP A 64 12.03 10.61 -10.70
CA ASP A 64 10.92 10.92 -9.80
C ASP A 64 10.02 9.71 -9.60
N PHE A 65 9.70 9.00 -10.69
CA PHE A 65 8.93 7.77 -10.64
C PHE A 65 9.59 6.73 -9.73
N ILE A 66 10.89 6.50 -9.92
CA ILE A 66 11.65 5.52 -9.13
C ILE A 66 11.64 5.92 -7.65
N GLN A 67 11.82 7.20 -7.37
CA GLN A 67 11.82 7.69 -5.99
C GLN A 67 10.46 7.46 -5.32
N LYS A 68 9.38 7.83 -5.98
CA LYS A 68 8.04 7.69 -5.42
C LYS A 68 7.69 6.23 -5.18
N TYR A 69 8.02 5.37 -6.13
CA TYR A 69 7.75 3.94 -6.01
C TYR A 69 8.63 3.31 -4.93
N SER A 70 9.85 3.79 -4.75
CA SER A 70 10.73 3.31 -3.68
C SER A 70 10.18 3.67 -2.31
N VAL A 71 9.63 4.88 -2.16
CA VAL A 71 8.99 5.28 -0.90
C VAL A 71 7.71 4.48 -0.69
N ALA A 72 6.92 4.25 -1.76
CA ALA A 72 5.74 3.39 -1.67
C ALA A 72 6.10 2.00 -1.16
N ASN A 73 7.22 1.45 -1.62
CA ASN A 73 7.68 0.14 -1.18
C ASN A 73 8.05 0.13 0.30
N LYS A 74 8.65 1.21 0.79
CA LYS A 74 8.94 1.35 2.23
C LYS A 74 7.64 1.39 3.04
N GLU A 75 6.63 2.07 2.54
CA GLU A 75 5.33 2.11 3.20
C GLU A 75 4.66 0.74 3.19
N ALA A 76 4.86 -0.04 2.13
CA ALA A 76 4.35 -1.42 2.07
C ALA A 76 5.04 -2.30 3.12
N PHE A 77 6.34 -2.15 3.32
CA PHE A 77 7.06 -2.87 4.37
C PHE A 77 6.57 -2.47 5.77
N LYS A 78 6.31 -1.19 5.99
CA LYS A 78 5.73 -0.73 7.26
C LYS A 78 4.36 -1.37 7.49
N SER A 79 3.53 -1.39 6.46
CA SER A 79 2.19 -1.99 6.55
C SER A 79 2.28 -3.47 6.86
N HIS A 80 3.20 -4.17 6.21
CA HIS A 80 3.44 -5.58 6.46
C HIS A 80 3.79 -5.84 7.93
N PHE A 81 4.73 -5.06 8.45
CA PHE A 81 5.14 -5.16 9.85
C PHE A 81 3.96 -4.90 10.80
N LEU A 82 3.20 -3.84 10.54
CA LEU A 82 2.07 -3.48 11.40
C LEU A 82 0.96 -4.53 11.37
N LEU A 83 0.71 -5.14 10.21
CA LEU A 83 -0.28 -6.22 10.11
C LEU A 83 0.14 -7.44 10.91
N GLN A 84 1.43 -7.79 10.87
CA GLN A 84 1.95 -8.88 11.68
C GLN A 84 1.82 -8.57 13.18
N LEU A 85 2.13 -7.33 13.55
CA LEU A 85 2.03 -6.88 14.92
C LEU A 85 0.58 -6.93 15.41
N LEU A 86 -0.36 -6.48 14.60
CA LEU A 86 -1.79 -6.53 14.93
C LEU A 86 -2.28 -7.97 15.10
N ARG A 87 -1.80 -8.88 14.26
CA ARG A 87 -2.12 -10.30 14.36
C ARG A 87 -1.57 -10.89 15.68
N ASP A 88 -0.28 -10.67 15.94
CA ASP A 88 0.40 -11.29 17.06
C ASP A 88 -0.02 -10.67 18.40
N SER A 89 -0.54 -9.44 18.36
CA SER A 89 -1.13 -8.78 19.53
C SER A 89 -2.62 -9.08 19.67
N GLU A 90 -3.15 -9.93 18.81
CA GLU A 90 -4.53 -10.43 18.85
C GLU A 90 -5.61 -9.35 18.63
N PHE A 91 -5.27 -8.26 17.94
CA PHE A 91 -6.26 -7.27 17.55
C PHE A 91 -7.04 -7.70 16.32
N ILE A 92 -6.45 -8.58 15.49
CA ILE A 92 -7.13 -9.17 14.34
C ILE A 92 -6.85 -10.68 14.36
N THR A 93 -7.72 -11.44 13.69
CA THR A 93 -7.56 -12.90 13.61
C THR A 93 -6.47 -13.26 12.61
N GLU A 94 -5.97 -14.49 12.72
CA GLU A 94 -4.99 -14.99 11.74
C GLU A 94 -5.55 -14.93 10.32
N SER A 95 -6.82 -15.28 10.15
CA SER A 95 -7.48 -15.26 8.84
C SER A 95 -7.54 -13.84 8.26
N GLN A 96 -7.91 -12.86 9.08
CA GLN A 96 -7.94 -11.45 8.66
C GLN A 96 -6.54 -10.98 8.28
N ALA A 97 -5.56 -11.30 9.11
CA ALA A 97 -4.16 -10.92 8.87
C ALA A 97 -3.64 -11.54 7.58
N GLU A 98 -3.88 -12.83 7.39
CA GLU A 98 -3.39 -13.57 6.22
C GLU A 98 -3.89 -12.95 4.93
N SER A 99 -5.17 -12.61 4.87
CA SER A 99 -5.77 -11.97 3.69
C SER A 99 -5.12 -10.62 3.38
N LEU A 100 -4.94 -9.79 4.41
CA LEU A 100 -4.33 -8.46 4.24
C LEU A 100 -2.83 -8.56 3.92
N LEU A 101 -2.13 -9.49 4.56
CA LEU A 101 -0.71 -9.73 4.30
C LEU A 101 -0.48 -10.23 2.88
N HIS A 102 -1.40 -11.04 2.36
CA HIS A 102 -1.33 -11.51 0.97
C HIS A 102 -1.40 -10.32 0.01
N ASP A 103 -2.37 -9.44 0.21
CA ASP A 103 -2.52 -8.25 -0.64
C ASP A 103 -1.30 -7.33 -0.52
N CYS A 104 -0.81 -7.15 0.69
CA CYS A 104 0.37 -6.32 0.92
C CYS A 104 1.60 -6.90 0.22
N GLY A 105 1.80 -8.20 0.34
CA GLY A 105 2.92 -8.91 -0.32
C GLY A 105 2.85 -8.78 -1.83
N GLU A 106 1.66 -8.81 -2.40
CA GLU A 106 1.48 -8.63 -3.83
C GLU A 106 1.89 -7.22 -4.26
N LEU A 107 1.53 -6.20 -3.47
CA LEU A 107 1.94 -4.83 -3.75
C LEU A 107 3.46 -4.68 -3.68
N GLN A 108 4.09 -5.30 -2.69
CA GLN A 108 5.56 -5.29 -2.57
C GLN A 108 6.22 -5.88 -3.81
N ALA A 109 5.72 -7.03 -4.27
CA ALA A 109 6.27 -7.69 -5.46
C ALA A 109 6.10 -6.82 -6.70
N LEU A 110 4.95 -6.22 -6.89
CA LEU A 110 4.66 -5.35 -8.03
C LEU A 110 5.52 -4.08 -8.00
N LEU A 111 5.70 -3.48 -6.82
CA LEU A 111 6.53 -2.29 -6.67
C LEU A 111 7.99 -2.60 -6.99
N ILE A 112 8.52 -3.69 -6.45
CA ILE A 112 9.91 -4.10 -6.71
C ILE A 112 10.13 -4.34 -8.20
N THR A 113 9.21 -5.02 -8.85
CA THR A 113 9.29 -5.30 -10.28
C THR A 113 9.26 -4.00 -11.09
N SER A 114 8.36 -3.08 -10.74
CA SER A 114 8.23 -1.80 -11.43
C SER A 114 9.50 -0.96 -11.31
N ILE A 115 10.07 -0.90 -10.10
CA ILE A 115 11.31 -0.17 -9.85
C ILE A 115 12.46 -0.77 -10.65
N ARG A 116 12.57 -2.08 -10.60
CA ARG A 116 13.64 -2.80 -11.31
C ARG A 116 13.55 -2.56 -12.81
N THR A 117 12.35 -2.62 -13.37
CA THR A 117 12.13 -2.37 -14.79
C THR A 117 12.50 -0.93 -15.16
N ALA A 118 12.10 0.04 -14.35
CA ALA A 118 12.40 1.45 -14.59
C ALA A 118 13.90 1.71 -14.55
N ARG A 119 14.62 1.09 -13.60
CA ARG A 119 16.08 1.24 -13.51
C ARG A 119 16.81 0.63 -14.69
N ARG A 120 16.30 -0.50 -15.18
CA ARG A 120 16.91 -1.16 -16.34
C ARG A 120 16.82 -0.30 -17.59
N ASN A 121 15.83 0.55 -17.69
CA ASN A 121 15.58 1.40 -18.85
C ASN A 121 16.20 2.81 -18.71
N GLU A 122 16.97 3.05 -17.68
CA GLU A 122 17.68 4.32 -17.52
C GLU A 122 18.87 4.49 -18.52
#